data_2a944c54b312d22ef3d99cf63b39cad5
#
_entry.id   2a944c54b312d22ef3d99cf63b39cad5
#
_cell.length_a   1.000
_cell.length_b   1.000
_cell.length_c   1.000
_cell.angle_alpha   90.00
_cell.angle_beta   90.00
_cell.angle_gamma   90.00
#
_symmetry.space_group_name_H-M   'P 1'
#
loop_
_entity.id
_entity.type
_entity.pdbx_description
1 polymer ?
#
loop_
_entity_poly.entity_id
_entity_poly.type
_entity_poly.pdbx_seq_one_letter_code
_entity_poly.pdbx_strand_id
1 'polypeptide(L)'
;VLGVPRIPGGDADGTLVFRFARPGDVAAVVALVESAYRGESSREGWTTEADLLDGRRTDAEAILAVIAGRDSVMLLAEAGGQLAGCCQLEQRPGVGAYFGTFAVRPGGQGQGLGGRILAEAERLARDEWGAGTMVMSVLAQRPDLIAWYERRGYRRTGETTPFPYGNERFGVPRRPDLSFASLAKPLAG
;
A
#
# COMPACT_ATOMS: atom_id res chain seq x y z
N VAL A 1 10.59 -9.97 -20.47
CA VAL A 1 9.57 -10.59 -19.62
C VAL A 1 10.23 -10.78 -18.27
N LEU A 2 10.01 -9.85 -17.36
CA LEU A 2 10.49 -9.96 -15.99
C LEU A 2 9.55 -10.93 -15.26
N GLY A 3 10.14 -11.99 -14.68
CA GLY A 3 9.37 -13.05 -14.04
C GLY A 3 8.63 -12.56 -12.79
N VAL A 4 7.60 -13.30 -12.40
CA VAL A 4 6.97 -13.15 -11.08
C VAL A 4 8.09 -13.27 -10.03
N PRO A 5 8.24 -12.27 -9.13
CA PRO A 5 9.30 -12.30 -8.13
C PRO A 5 9.22 -13.57 -7.28
N ARG A 6 10.35 -14.06 -6.81
CA ARG A 6 10.38 -15.22 -5.90
C ARG A 6 9.67 -14.85 -4.60
N ILE A 7 8.76 -15.70 -4.18
CA ILE A 7 8.02 -15.55 -2.94
C ILE A 7 9.02 -15.63 -1.78
N PRO A 8 9.10 -14.62 -0.92
CA PRO A 8 9.88 -14.70 0.30
C PRO A 8 9.22 -15.70 1.26
N GLY A 9 10.06 -16.39 2.02
CA GLY A 9 9.64 -17.06 3.25
C GLY A 9 9.21 -16.05 4.31
N GLY A 10 8.91 -16.50 5.51
CA GLY A 10 8.59 -15.63 6.64
C GLY A 10 9.68 -14.60 6.92
N ASP A 11 9.32 -13.54 7.64
CA ASP A 11 10.29 -12.55 8.10
C ASP A 11 11.32 -13.16 9.08
N ALA A 12 12.35 -12.36 9.39
CA ALA A 12 13.46 -12.80 10.25
C ALA A 12 13.00 -13.32 11.63
N ASP A 13 11.84 -12.87 12.12
CA ASP A 13 11.27 -13.27 13.41
C ASP A 13 10.28 -14.44 13.30
N GLY A 14 9.99 -14.94 12.08
CA GLY A 14 9.07 -16.06 11.83
C GLY A 14 7.60 -15.79 12.17
N THR A 15 7.22 -14.55 12.48
CA THR A 15 5.86 -14.18 12.90
C THR A 15 4.97 -13.73 11.73
N LEU A 16 5.57 -13.30 10.62
CA LEU A 16 4.88 -12.97 9.39
C LEU A 16 5.29 -13.90 8.26
N VAL A 17 4.29 -14.34 7.51
CA VAL A 17 4.45 -15.05 6.25
C VAL A 17 4.02 -14.13 5.13
N PHE A 18 4.91 -13.90 4.15
CA PHE A 18 4.61 -13.11 2.98
C PHE A 18 4.30 -14.01 1.79
N ARG A 19 3.32 -13.64 1.01
CA ARG A 19 2.98 -14.28 -0.27
C ARG A 19 2.33 -13.30 -1.23
N PHE A 20 2.29 -13.65 -2.50
CA PHE A 20 1.50 -12.90 -3.48
C PHE A 20 0.04 -13.36 -3.45
N ALA A 21 -0.86 -12.38 -3.64
CA ALA A 21 -2.28 -12.64 -3.76
C ALA A 21 -2.59 -13.41 -5.05
N ARG A 22 -3.64 -14.22 -4.96
CA ARG A 22 -4.24 -14.95 -6.07
C ARG A 22 -5.68 -14.46 -6.27
N PRO A 23 -6.34 -14.75 -7.39
CA PRO A 23 -7.71 -14.32 -7.60
C PRO A 23 -8.69 -14.70 -6.47
N GLY A 24 -8.45 -15.81 -5.77
CA GLY A 24 -9.25 -16.23 -4.61
C GLY A 24 -9.10 -15.33 -3.37
N ASP A 25 -8.08 -14.48 -3.32
CA ASP A 25 -7.82 -13.58 -2.18
C ASP A 25 -8.55 -12.23 -2.31
N VAL A 26 -9.13 -11.93 -3.47
CA VAL A 26 -9.72 -10.61 -3.79
C VAL A 26 -10.68 -10.14 -2.72
N ALA A 27 -11.63 -10.97 -2.30
CA ALA A 27 -12.63 -10.60 -1.29
C ALA A 27 -11.98 -10.25 0.06
N ALA A 28 -10.99 -11.02 0.49
CA ALA A 28 -10.28 -10.78 1.76
C ALA A 28 -9.45 -9.49 1.70
N VAL A 29 -8.80 -9.21 0.57
CA VAL A 29 -8.02 -7.97 0.36
C VAL A 29 -8.94 -6.75 0.36
N VAL A 30 -10.05 -6.79 -0.36
CA VAL A 30 -11.05 -5.71 -0.36
C VAL A 30 -11.54 -5.44 1.07
N ALA A 31 -11.94 -6.47 1.80
CA ALA A 31 -12.41 -6.34 3.18
C ALA A 31 -11.34 -5.73 4.10
N LEU A 32 -10.07 -6.15 3.97
CA LEU A 32 -8.96 -5.59 4.73
C LEU A 32 -8.77 -4.10 4.42
N VAL A 33 -8.69 -3.72 3.14
CA VAL A 33 -8.50 -2.32 2.73
C VAL A 33 -9.65 -1.44 3.21
N GLU A 34 -10.89 -1.88 3.04
CA GLU A 34 -12.06 -1.14 3.53
C GLU A 34 -12.01 -0.96 5.06
N SER A 35 -11.68 -2.02 5.82
CA SER A 35 -11.60 -1.94 7.28
C SER A 35 -10.50 -0.99 7.78
N ALA A 36 -9.42 -0.84 7.03
CA ALA A 36 -8.29 0.02 7.40
C ALA A 36 -8.55 1.51 7.13
N TYR A 37 -9.35 1.84 6.11
CA TYR A 37 -9.49 3.21 5.62
C TYR A 37 -10.89 3.79 5.75
N ARG A 38 -11.95 2.99 5.82
CA ARG A 38 -13.34 3.41 5.75
C ARG A 38 -14.17 2.90 6.91
N GLY A 39 -15.22 3.65 7.24
CA GLY A 39 -16.18 3.29 8.28
C GLY A 39 -15.64 3.38 9.71
N GLU A 40 -16.48 3.00 10.67
CA GLU A 40 -16.14 3.08 12.10
C GLU A 40 -14.97 2.17 12.49
N SER A 41 -14.84 0.99 11.89
CA SER A 41 -13.72 0.07 12.16
C SER A 41 -12.35 0.69 11.84
N SER A 42 -12.27 1.58 10.84
CA SER A 42 -11.03 2.26 10.50
C SER A 42 -10.59 3.27 11.57
N ARG A 43 -11.52 3.78 12.38
CA ARG A 43 -11.24 4.75 13.45
C ARG A 43 -10.49 4.15 14.63
N GLU A 44 -10.49 2.82 14.78
CA GLU A 44 -9.65 2.11 15.73
C GLU A 44 -8.16 2.13 15.32
N GLY A 45 -7.88 2.42 14.05
CA GLY A 45 -6.56 2.54 13.47
C GLY A 45 -6.17 3.99 13.16
N TRP A 46 -4.89 4.26 13.06
CA TRP A 46 -4.37 5.58 12.71
C TRP A 46 -4.32 5.85 11.19
N THR A 47 -4.61 4.85 10.34
CA THR A 47 -4.60 4.99 8.88
C THR A 47 -5.93 5.46 8.29
N THR A 48 -6.96 5.67 9.12
CA THR A 48 -8.29 6.07 8.67
C THR A 48 -8.27 7.32 7.77
N GLU A 49 -9.07 7.29 6.72
CA GLU A 49 -9.38 8.44 5.86
C GLU A 49 -10.85 8.88 6.02
N ALA A 50 -11.57 8.33 6.99
CA ALA A 50 -13.02 8.54 7.17
C ALA A 50 -13.43 10.01 7.35
N ASP A 51 -12.51 10.88 7.79
CA ASP A 51 -12.75 12.32 7.92
C ASP A 51 -12.48 13.10 6.61
N LEU A 52 -11.83 12.47 5.64
CA LEU A 52 -11.45 13.10 4.36
C LEU A 52 -12.30 12.58 3.20
N LEU A 53 -12.64 11.29 3.24
CA LEU A 53 -13.27 10.58 2.13
C LEU A 53 -14.37 9.63 2.64
N ASP A 54 -15.53 9.71 2.00
CA ASP A 54 -16.60 8.72 2.09
C ASP A 54 -16.51 7.70 0.95
N GLY A 55 -17.45 6.75 0.92
CA GLY A 55 -17.54 5.75 -0.12
C GLY A 55 -16.49 4.64 0.02
N ARG A 56 -16.25 3.92 -1.06
CA ARG A 56 -15.31 2.81 -1.08
C ARG A 56 -13.88 3.29 -1.28
N ARG A 57 -12.93 2.56 -0.69
CA ARG A 57 -11.49 2.79 -0.92
C ARG A 57 -11.00 1.97 -2.12
N THR A 58 -11.59 0.80 -2.35
CA THR A 58 -11.25 -0.10 -3.45
C THR A 58 -12.44 -0.99 -3.80
N ASP A 59 -12.32 -1.76 -4.86
CA ASP A 59 -13.29 -2.77 -5.27
C ASP A 59 -12.60 -4.04 -5.79
N ALA A 60 -13.38 -5.07 -6.04
CA ALA A 60 -12.87 -6.35 -6.51
C ALA A 60 -12.21 -6.26 -7.90
N GLU A 61 -12.70 -5.40 -8.78
CA GLU A 61 -12.13 -5.18 -10.11
C GLU A 61 -10.74 -4.56 -10.02
N ALA A 62 -10.58 -3.51 -9.18
CA ALA A 62 -9.30 -2.85 -8.96
C ALA A 62 -8.26 -3.82 -8.38
N ILE A 63 -8.62 -4.61 -7.37
CA ILE A 63 -7.71 -5.59 -6.77
C ILE A 63 -7.36 -6.70 -7.76
N LEU A 64 -8.34 -7.20 -8.51
CA LEU A 64 -8.10 -8.22 -9.53
C LEU A 64 -7.18 -7.70 -10.64
N ALA A 65 -7.32 -6.45 -11.06
CA ALA A 65 -6.46 -5.81 -12.04
C ALA A 65 -4.99 -5.77 -11.59
N VAL A 66 -4.73 -5.48 -10.31
CA VAL A 66 -3.38 -5.53 -9.73
C VAL A 66 -2.83 -6.96 -9.74
N ILE A 67 -3.66 -7.95 -9.34
CA ILE A 67 -3.23 -9.37 -9.27
C ILE A 67 -2.95 -9.93 -10.67
N ALA A 68 -3.74 -9.56 -11.67
CA ALA A 68 -3.60 -10.02 -13.05
C ALA A 68 -2.59 -9.21 -13.87
N GLY A 69 -2.12 -8.09 -13.36
CA GLY A 69 -1.18 -7.21 -14.05
C GLY A 69 0.17 -7.87 -14.29
N ARG A 70 0.81 -7.58 -15.42
CA ARG A 70 2.14 -8.13 -15.77
C ARG A 70 3.26 -7.52 -14.93
N ASP A 71 3.11 -6.24 -14.60
CA ASP A 71 4.13 -5.42 -13.94
C ASP A 71 3.71 -5.05 -12.51
N SER A 72 2.67 -5.72 -11.98
CA SER A 72 2.15 -5.48 -10.64
C SER A 72 1.93 -6.77 -9.86
N VAL A 73 2.06 -6.65 -8.54
CA VAL A 73 1.75 -7.73 -7.59
C VAL A 73 1.04 -7.14 -6.38
N MET A 74 0.17 -7.94 -5.77
CA MET A 74 -0.39 -7.65 -4.46
C MET A 74 0.33 -8.54 -3.44
N LEU A 75 1.18 -7.93 -2.61
CA LEU A 75 1.87 -8.61 -1.51
C LEU A 75 0.93 -8.71 -0.30
N LEU A 76 0.79 -9.90 0.24
CA LEU A 76 0.03 -10.20 1.45
C LEU A 76 0.97 -10.54 2.59
N ALA A 77 0.64 -10.08 3.79
CA ALA A 77 1.29 -10.45 5.03
C ALA A 77 0.29 -11.18 5.92
N GLU A 78 0.61 -12.40 6.32
CA GLU A 78 -0.21 -13.23 7.18
C GLU A 78 0.47 -13.40 8.54
N ALA A 79 -0.31 -13.30 9.61
CA ALA A 79 0.10 -13.57 10.97
C ALA A 79 -0.83 -14.62 11.59
N GLY A 80 -0.27 -15.73 12.09
CA GLY A 80 -1.07 -16.83 12.65
C GLY A 80 -2.07 -17.41 11.65
N GLY A 81 -1.74 -17.44 10.36
CA GLY A 81 -2.62 -17.94 9.28
C GLY A 81 -3.77 -17.01 8.90
N GLN A 82 -3.76 -15.76 9.39
CA GLN A 82 -4.76 -14.75 9.04
C GLN A 82 -4.14 -13.57 8.30
N LEU A 83 -4.85 -13.05 7.30
CA LEU A 83 -4.43 -11.86 6.58
C LEU A 83 -4.35 -10.66 7.53
N ALA A 84 -3.14 -10.15 7.73
CA ALA A 84 -2.83 -9.06 8.66
C ALA A 84 -2.52 -7.73 7.95
N GLY A 85 -2.07 -7.80 6.70
CA GLY A 85 -1.80 -6.60 5.90
C GLY A 85 -1.57 -6.93 4.43
N CYS A 86 -1.58 -5.90 3.59
CA CYS A 86 -1.28 -6.02 2.17
C CYS A 86 -0.65 -4.74 1.64
N CYS A 87 0.04 -4.84 0.50
CA CYS A 87 0.40 -3.70 -0.32
C CYS A 87 0.47 -4.07 -1.80
N GLN A 88 0.20 -3.10 -2.67
CA GLN A 88 0.46 -3.18 -4.09
C GLN A 88 1.90 -2.77 -4.37
N LEU A 89 2.56 -3.52 -5.24
CA LEU A 89 3.78 -3.12 -5.91
C LEU A 89 3.57 -3.12 -7.41
N GLU A 90 4.10 -2.11 -8.08
CA GLU A 90 4.04 -1.99 -9.53
C GLU A 90 5.40 -1.54 -10.06
N GLN A 91 5.91 -2.25 -11.03
CA GLN A 91 7.15 -1.86 -11.72
C GLN A 91 6.85 -0.75 -12.73
N ARG A 92 7.55 0.38 -12.63
CA ARG A 92 7.40 1.53 -13.52
C ARG A 92 8.71 1.79 -14.26
N PRO A 93 8.82 1.38 -15.53
CA PRO A 93 10.03 1.58 -16.31
C PRO A 93 10.46 3.05 -16.30
N GLY A 94 11.76 3.30 -16.06
CA GLY A 94 12.32 4.65 -15.98
C GLY A 94 12.04 5.42 -14.67
N VAL A 95 11.18 4.91 -13.80
CA VAL A 95 10.84 5.55 -12.50
C VAL A 95 11.33 4.69 -11.33
N GLY A 96 11.14 3.38 -11.40
CA GLY A 96 11.45 2.44 -10.33
C GLY A 96 10.25 1.58 -9.95
N ALA A 97 9.98 1.40 -8.67
CA ALA A 97 8.81 0.68 -8.17
C ALA A 97 7.80 1.64 -7.54
N TYR A 98 6.52 1.42 -7.80
CA TYR A 98 5.43 2.13 -7.13
C TYR A 98 4.87 1.26 -6.00
N PHE A 99 4.67 1.89 -4.85
CA PHE A 99 4.05 1.30 -3.67
C PHE A 99 2.67 1.92 -3.45
N GLY A 100 1.63 1.10 -3.38
CA GLY A 100 0.26 1.55 -3.22
C GLY A 100 -0.63 0.56 -2.49
N THR A 101 -1.90 0.84 -2.40
CA THR A 101 -2.93 0.01 -1.76
C THR A 101 -2.44 -0.65 -0.47
N PHE A 102 -1.79 0.13 0.38
CA PHE A 102 -1.16 -0.36 1.61
C PHE A 102 -2.18 -0.36 2.75
N ALA A 103 -2.47 -1.51 3.32
CA ALA A 103 -3.40 -1.64 4.43
C ALA A 103 -2.83 -2.60 5.50
N VAL A 104 -3.08 -2.26 6.75
CA VAL A 104 -2.79 -3.08 7.93
C VAL A 104 -4.08 -3.20 8.74
N ARG A 105 -4.41 -4.40 9.18
CA ARG A 105 -5.59 -4.65 10.01
C ARG A 105 -5.58 -3.69 11.22
N PRO A 106 -6.70 -2.99 11.53
CA PRO A 106 -6.74 -1.99 12.60
C PRO A 106 -6.19 -2.49 13.93
N GLY A 107 -6.59 -3.66 14.40
CA GLY A 107 -6.09 -4.26 15.65
C GLY A 107 -4.62 -4.71 15.63
N GLY A 108 -3.95 -4.73 14.48
CA GLY A 108 -2.52 -5.05 14.32
C GLY A 108 -1.62 -3.81 14.16
N GLN A 109 -2.21 -2.62 14.15
CA GLN A 109 -1.46 -1.38 14.03
C GLN A 109 -0.72 -1.06 15.35
N GLY A 110 0.42 -0.38 15.25
CA GLY A 110 1.26 -0.08 16.43
C GLY A 110 2.28 -1.16 16.79
N GLN A 111 2.16 -2.38 16.26
CA GLN A 111 3.07 -3.51 16.52
C GLN A 111 4.24 -3.62 15.49
N GLY A 112 4.52 -2.56 14.75
CA GLY A 112 5.59 -2.55 13.74
C GLY A 112 5.25 -3.26 12.43
N LEU A 113 4.08 -3.89 12.32
CA LEU A 113 3.65 -4.67 11.16
C LEU A 113 3.74 -3.89 9.84
N GLY A 114 3.27 -2.64 9.82
CA GLY A 114 3.36 -1.79 8.63
C GLY A 114 4.79 -1.54 8.19
N GLY A 115 5.72 -1.36 9.13
CA GLY A 115 7.14 -1.19 8.82
C GLY A 115 7.76 -2.46 8.21
N ARG A 116 7.36 -3.64 8.68
CA ARG A 116 7.83 -4.93 8.16
C ARG A 116 7.31 -5.19 6.75
N ILE A 117 6.03 -4.88 6.48
CA ILE A 117 5.45 -4.99 5.12
C ILE A 117 6.16 -4.04 4.16
N LEU A 118 6.39 -2.79 4.58
CA LEU A 118 7.11 -1.82 3.74
C LEU A 118 8.55 -2.26 3.46
N ALA A 119 9.26 -2.76 4.46
CA ALA A 119 10.64 -3.26 4.30
C ALA A 119 10.71 -4.45 3.33
N GLU A 120 9.74 -5.38 3.40
CA GLU A 120 9.66 -6.49 2.47
C GLU A 120 9.32 -6.04 1.04
N ALA A 121 8.42 -5.06 0.91
CA ALA A 121 8.11 -4.43 -0.38
C ALA A 121 9.33 -3.77 -1.01
N GLU A 122 10.13 -3.04 -0.22
CA GLU A 122 11.38 -2.42 -0.65
C GLU A 122 12.42 -3.47 -1.06
N ARG A 123 12.54 -4.56 -0.29
CA ARG A 123 13.43 -5.68 -0.62
C ARG A 123 13.05 -6.31 -1.96
N LEU A 124 11.76 -6.63 -2.16
CA LEU A 124 11.28 -7.20 -3.43
C LEU A 124 11.55 -6.27 -4.62
N ALA A 125 11.26 -4.99 -4.48
CA ALA A 125 11.50 -4.01 -5.54
C ALA A 125 12.99 -3.91 -5.89
N ARG A 126 13.87 -3.87 -4.90
CA ARG A 126 15.32 -3.79 -5.09
C ARG A 126 15.89 -5.09 -5.65
N ASP A 127 15.64 -6.22 -4.95
CA ASP A 127 16.36 -7.48 -5.19
C ASP A 127 15.80 -8.26 -6.38
N GLU A 128 14.48 -8.22 -6.59
CA GLU A 128 13.82 -8.99 -7.65
C GLU A 128 13.60 -8.17 -8.93
N TRP A 129 13.38 -6.86 -8.81
CA TRP A 129 13.13 -5.99 -9.95
C TRP A 129 14.29 -5.06 -10.30
N GLY A 130 15.32 -4.99 -9.46
CA GLY A 130 16.44 -4.08 -9.65
C GLY A 130 16.02 -2.60 -9.59
N ALA A 131 14.93 -2.29 -8.89
CA ALA A 131 14.44 -0.93 -8.79
C ALA A 131 15.37 -0.09 -7.90
N GLY A 132 15.91 0.99 -8.46
CA GLY A 132 16.77 1.93 -7.72
C GLY A 132 15.99 2.91 -6.84
N THR A 133 14.68 3.00 -7.01
CA THR A 133 13.82 3.95 -6.28
C THR A 133 12.44 3.34 -6.06
N MET A 134 11.85 3.60 -4.89
CA MET A 134 10.43 3.37 -4.63
C MET A 134 9.71 4.70 -4.52
N VAL A 135 8.57 4.81 -5.20
CA VAL A 135 7.70 6.00 -5.20
C VAL A 135 6.31 5.64 -4.69
N MET A 136 5.62 6.62 -4.13
CA MET A 136 4.24 6.48 -3.68
C MET A 136 3.50 7.80 -3.73
N SER A 137 2.17 7.74 -3.70
CA SER A 137 1.29 8.90 -3.60
C SER A 137 0.49 8.81 -2.31
N VAL A 138 0.52 9.87 -1.51
CA VAL A 138 -0.16 9.95 -0.21
C VAL A 138 -1.01 11.22 -0.17
N LEU A 139 -2.22 11.15 0.40
CA LEU A 139 -3.04 12.36 0.61
C LEU A 139 -2.24 13.41 1.37
N ALA A 140 -2.10 14.60 0.79
CA ALA A 140 -1.32 15.70 1.37
C ALA A 140 -1.89 16.15 2.72
N GLN A 141 -3.19 15.91 2.93
CA GLN A 141 -3.92 16.20 4.17
C GLN A 141 -3.68 15.14 5.27
N ARG A 142 -2.76 14.21 5.04
CA ARG A 142 -2.32 13.21 6.02
C ARG A 142 -0.86 13.46 6.46
N PRO A 143 -0.59 14.56 7.18
CA PRO A 143 0.77 14.90 7.62
C PRO A 143 1.36 13.83 8.56
N ASP A 144 0.53 13.19 9.35
CA ASP A 144 0.89 12.07 10.23
C ASP A 144 1.44 10.86 9.45
N LEU A 145 0.75 10.47 8.37
CA LEU A 145 1.13 9.37 7.51
C LEU A 145 2.39 9.73 6.69
N ILE A 146 2.47 10.95 6.18
CA ILE A 146 3.67 11.44 5.48
C ILE A 146 4.87 11.40 6.41
N ALA A 147 4.76 11.91 7.64
CA ALA A 147 5.82 11.86 8.64
C ALA A 147 6.22 10.42 9.00
N TRP A 148 5.28 9.47 8.97
CA TRP A 148 5.57 8.06 9.18
C TRP A 148 6.48 7.49 8.07
N TYR A 149 6.23 7.85 6.80
CA TYR A 149 7.09 7.47 5.67
C TYR A 149 8.43 8.21 5.71
N GLU A 150 8.44 9.51 6.06
CA GLU A 150 9.68 10.30 6.16
C GLU A 150 10.65 9.72 7.19
N ARG A 151 10.16 9.23 8.33
CA ARG A 151 10.96 8.49 9.33
C ARG A 151 11.55 7.18 8.79
N ARG A 152 11.06 6.68 7.65
CA ARG A 152 11.55 5.47 6.95
C ARG A 152 12.40 5.77 5.72
N GLY A 153 12.81 7.04 5.58
CA GLY A 153 13.73 7.50 4.55
C GLY A 153 13.08 8.01 3.27
N TYR A 154 11.74 8.05 3.21
CA TYR A 154 11.05 8.70 2.09
C TYR A 154 11.18 10.22 2.19
N ARG A 155 11.18 10.87 1.04
CA ARG A 155 11.19 12.33 0.94
C ARG A 155 10.14 12.78 -0.05
N ARG A 156 9.51 13.93 0.20
CA ARG A 156 8.61 14.56 -0.77
C ARG A 156 9.43 14.96 -1.99
N THR A 157 8.92 14.64 -3.18
CA THR A 157 9.56 15.02 -4.45
C THR A 157 9.29 16.47 -4.83
N GLY A 158 8.31 17.10 -4.18
CA GLY A 158 7.79 18.42 -4.57
C GLY A 158 6.62 18.33 -5.55
N GLU A 159 6.40 17.17 -6.15
CA GLU A 159 5.26 16.98 -7.05
C GLU A 159 3.97 16.76 -6.26
N THR A 160 2.89 17.38 -6.75
CA THR A 160 1.53 17.19 -6.23
C THR A 160 0.59 16.88 -7.37
N THR A 161 -0.35 15.98 -7.14
CA THR A 161 -1.41 15.65 -8.10
C THR A 161 -2.76 16.00 -7.47
N PRO A 162 -3.63 16.76 -8.15
CA PRO A 162 -4.98 17.04 -7.68
C PRO A 162 -5.74 15.73 -7.42
N PHE A 163 -6.62 15.73 -6.41
CA PHE A 163 -7.55 14.64 -6.21
C PHE A 163 -8.52 14.57 -7.40
N PRO A 164 -8.81 13.37 -7.93
CA PRO A 164 -9.67 13.21 -9.12
C PRO A 164 -11.15 13.36 -8.76
N TYR A 165 -11.56 14.59 -8.44
CA TYR A 165 -12.96 14.93 -8.14
C TYR A 165 -13.91 14.46 -9.25
N GLY A 166 -15.07 13.92 -8.86
CA GLY A 166 -16.06 13.38 -9.81
C GLY A 166 -15.79 11.92 -10.20
N ASN A 167 -14.71 11.30 -9.74
CA ASN A 167 -14.46 9.88 -9.93
C ASN A 167 -14.62 9.14 -8.59
N GLU A 168 -15.82 8.58 -8.35
CA GLU A 168 -16.16 7.89 -7.09
C GLU A 168 -15.33 6.63 -6.81
N ARG A 169 -14.56 6.14 -7.78
CA ARG A 169 -13.61 5.02 -7.56
C ARG A 169 -12.51 5.38 -6.56
N PHE A 170 -12.24 6.67 -6.37
CA PHE A 170 -11.27 7.16 -5.38
C PHE A 170 -11.93 7.55 -4.04
N GLY A 171 -13.23 7.35 -3.91
CA GLY A 171 -14.04 7.79 -2.79
C GLY A 171 -14.75 9.12 -3.04
N VAL A 172 -15.66 9.46 -2.17
CA VAL A 172 -16.43 10.72 -2.21
C VAL A 172 -15.77 11.73 -1.29
N PRO A 173 -15.16 12.82 -1.83
CA PRO A 173 -14.42 13.78 -1.01
C PRO A 173 -15.35 14.59 -0.12
N ARG A 174 -14.96 14.76 1.16
CA ARG A 174 -15.64 15.60 2.14
C ARG A 174 -15.16 17.05 2.15
N ARG A 175 -14.11 17.35 1.37
CA ARG A 175 -13.49 18.68 1.29
C ARG A 175 -12.96 18.93 -0.12
N PRO A 176 -12.90 20.22 -0.56
CA PRO A 176 -12.57 20.56 -1.95
C PRO A 176 -11.06 20.70 -2.25
N ASP A 177 -10.20 20.57 -1.25
CA ASP A 177 -8.76 20.87 -1.34
C ASP A 177 -7.87 19.62 -1.21
N LEU A 178 -8.42 18.43 -1.52
CA LEU A 178 -7.64 17.20 -1.50
C LEU A 178 -6.64 17.17 -2.66
N SER A 179 -5.45 16.68 -2.34
CA SER A 179 -4.38 16.43 -3.31
C SER A 179 -3.50 15.28 -2.84
N PHE A 180 -2.70 14.74 -3.74
CA PHE A 180 -1.69 13.74 -3.41
C PHE A 180 -0.31 14.37 -3.44
N ALA A 181 0.48 14.14 -2.41
CA ALA A 181 1.91 14.41 -2.39
C ALA A 181 2.65 13.17 -2.86
N SER A 182 3.61 13.35 -3.78
CA SER A 182 4.52 12.28 -4.19
C SER A 182 5.69 12.18 -3.23
N LEU A 183 5.97 10.94 -2.79
CA LEU A 183 7.13 10.62 -1.98
C LEU A 183 8.02 9.62 -2.72
N ALA A 184 9.33 9.73 -2.53
CA ALA A 184 10.30 8.81 -3.09
C ALA A 184 11.37 8.43 -2.08
N LYS A 185 11.91 7.22 -2.23
CA LYS A 185 13.06 6.71 -1.45
C LYS A 185 14.01 5.98 -2.39
N PRO A 186 15.31 6.33 -2.43
CA PRO A 186 16.32 5.50 -3.08
C PRO A 186 16.39 4.13 -2.39
N LEU A 187 16.39 3.06 -3.18
CA LEU A 187 16.56 1.68 -2.73
C LEU A 187 18.03 1.25 -2.95
N ALA A 188 18.96 2.05 -2.44
CA ALA A 188 20.38 1.71 -2.57
C ALA A 188 20.67 0.34 -1.96
N GLY A 189 21.46 -0.45 -2.70
CA GLY A 189 22.03 -1.71 -2.23
C GLY A 189 23.15 -1.47 -1.20
#